data_1ea3690fda6500e072c77bf2338f09e3
#
_entry.id   1ea3690fda6500e072c77bf2338f09e3
#
_cell.length_a   1.000
_cell.length_b   1.000
_cell.length_c   1.000
_cell.angle_alpha   90.00
_cell.angle_beta   90.00
_cell.angle_gamma   90.00
#
_symmetry.space_group_name_H-M   'P 1'
#
loop_
_entity.id
_entity.type
_entity.pdbx_description
1 polymer ?
#
loop_
_entity_poly.entity_id
_entity_poly.type
_entity_poly.pdbx_seq_one_letter_code
_entity_poly.pdbx_strand_id
1 'polypeptide(L)'
;MKLTPRMLVALSLSIALSLFTLAAPQKKKKKKAAAEKAPPTQTLEPAPTPQAPRPGQQPASPEPASPEKDPQREKWRIAVEPYAILGSGHPGKGASDFDKPDGVAFAPNGWLLATDAHNRRVQIWDVKTKTRLGEFGHGVMGGEVVDIAVAPDGMTLVTDQTLNLAYAFAPPQPGAKDEKGKPLGPYDYQFKGTRFGEQGFDKLGGIAIDSRGRIYAVDAHSNEVRRFNADGTTDKNWKFERARAGGDTYLHGCEGIAIDESTGNLYIASEKDAVIQVFDWETGAYRGKLIGASVDGAGKPAGAHIFSGSVEGLAIAANHLFAVDESVGHIQVFDLSRPGIFNTDLAGLRKASGYGGFFGHSPMVNFEDKTNKALQQQVKDGAVIPGQANPPGYFCSPDAIAAYTDKASGESYIAIADQCNYRLAVYRWSDIAKAMTPNVAAAAHVSPAEPAGKGGGKKKGKKNNK
;
A
#
# COMPACT_ATOMS: atom_id res chain seq x y z
N MET A 1 -69.74 12.20 6.04
CA MET A 1 -69.98 11.28 7.16
C MET A 1 -68.61 10.97 7.76
N LYS A 2 -68.20 11.69 8.82
CA LYS A 2 -68.09 11.29 10.24
C LYS A 2 -67.16 10.04 10.38
N LEU A 3 -65.95 10.25 10.89
CA LEU A 3 -65.37 10.41 12.20
C LEU A 3 -64.46 9.23 12.58
N THR A 4 -63.30 9.59 12.98
CA THR A 4 -62.24 8.98 13.79
C THR A 4 -62.68 8.06 14.93
N PRO A 5 -61.80 7.21 15.56
CA PRO A 5 -60.93 7.76 16.62
C PRO A 5 -59.53 7.16 16.77
N ARG A 6 -58.73 7.93 17.51
CA ARG A 6 -57.44 7.72 18.11
C ARG A 6 -57.30 6.43 18.95
N MET A 7 -56.08 5.82 18.90
CA MET A 7 -55.60 5.01 20.04
C MET A 7 -54.16 5.42 20.38
N LEU A 8 -54.04 6.04 21.55
CA LEU A 8 -52.79 6.25 22.29
C LEU A 8 -52.33 4.91 22.86
N VAL A 9 -51.04 4.59 22.69
CA VAL A 9 -50.36 3.64 23.58
C VAL A 9 -49.17 4.36 24.19
N ALA A 10 -49.28 4.54 25.51
CA ALA A 10 -48.22 5.04 26.36
C ALA A 10 -47.19 3.95 26.64
N LEU A 11 -45.92 4.23 26.39
CA LEU A 11 -44.79 3.42 26.82
C LEU A 11 -44.13 4.08 28.02
N SER A 12 -44.20 3.43 29.17
CA SER A 12 -43.62 3.85 30.44
C SER A 12 -42.09 3.69 30.43
N LEU A 13 -41.39 4.77 30.73
CA LEU A 13 -39.96 4.85 30.95
C LEU A 13 -39.66 4.46 32.40
N SER A 14 -38.95 3.37 32.65
CA SER A 14 -38.38 3.05 33.97
C SER A 14 -36.94 3.52 34.03
N ILE A 15 -36.69 4.58 34.77
CA ILE A 15 -35.35 5.11 35.08
C ILE A 15 -34.85 4.39 36.33
N ALA A 16 -33.82 3.56 36.22
CA ALA A 16 -33.06 3.02 37.34
C ALA A 16 -31.90 3.99 37.68
N LEU A 17 -32.04 4.69 38.81
CA LEU A 17 -31.03 5.57 39.37
C LEU A 17 -30.06 4.73 40.20
N SER A 18 -28.80 4.54 39.75
CA SER A 18 -27.74 3.95 40.58
C SER A 18 -26.90 5.05 41.20
N LEU A 19 -27.03 5.23 42.50
CA LEU A 19 -26.21 6.10 43.34
C LEU A 19 -24.79 5.54 43.45
N PHE A 20 -23.79 6.23 42.96
CA PHE A 20 -22.38 6.02 43.31
C PHE A 20 -21.99 7.00 44.41
N THR A 21 -21.67 6.46 45.60
CA THR A 21 -21.13 7.16 46.75
C THR A 21 -19.69 7.59 46.50
N LEU A 22 -19.43 8.87 46.71
CA LEU A 22 -18.07 9.47 46.76
C LEU A 22 -17.33 8.93 47.98
N ALA A 23 -16.17 8.33 47.81
CA ALA A 23 -15.20 8.05 48.85
C ALA A 23 -14.11 9.13 48.84
N ALA A 24 -13.88 9.75 50.02
CA ALA A 24 -12.89 10.78 50.23
C ALA A 24 -11.44 10.25 50.27
N PRO A 25 -10.43 11.08 49.93
CA PRO A 25 -9.05 10.63 49.84
C PRO A 25 -8.39 10.47 51.21
N GLN A 26 -7.78 9.30 51.44
CA GLN A 26 -6.97 9.04 52.63
C GLN A 26 -5.56 9.65 52.49
N LYS A 27 -5.13 10.36 53.57
CA LYS A 27 -3.82 10.97 53.76
C LYS A 27 -2.72 9.89 53.89
N LYS A 28 -1.73 9.89 52.99
CA LYS A 28 -0.50 9.05 53.12
C LYS A 28 0.45 9.66 54.14
N LYS A 29 0.75 8.90 55.20
CA LYS A 29 1.78 9.20 56.20
C LYS A 29 3.19 9.04 55.58
N LYS A 30 4.06 10.03 55.77
CA LYS A 30 5.49 9.98 55.47
C LYS A 30 6.18 8.92 56.34
N LYS A 31 6.91 7.96 55.73
CA LYS A 31 7.92 7.13 56.41
C LYS A 31 9.29 7.65 56.05
N LYS A 32 10.14 7.68 57.10
CA LYS A 32 11.54 8.16 57.13
C LYS A 32 12.43 7.32 56.21
N ALA A 33 13.43 8.01 55.66
CA ALA A 33 14.54 7.44 54.90
C ALA A 33 15.40 6.53 55.80
N ALA A 34 15.79 5.38 55.27
CA ALA A 34 16.83 4.51 55.80
C ALA A 34 17.93 4.43 54.74
N ALA A 35 19.18 4.42 55.25
CA ALA A 35 20.42 4.59 54.52
C ALA A 35 20.65 3.58 53.39
N GLU A 36 21.17 4.10 52.30
CA GLU A 36 21.63 3.44 51.11
C GLU A 36 22.91 2.60 51.40
N LYS A 37 22.84 1.29 51.15
CA LYS A 37 24.02 0.43 51.07
C LYS A 37 24.38 0.28 49.59
N ALA A 38 25.65 0.53 49.29
CA ALA A 38 26.25 0.38 47.98
C ALA A 38 26.11 -1.07 47.43
N PRO A 39 25.85 -1.26 46.13
CA PRO A 39 25.78 -2.58 45.52
C PRO A 39 27.14 -3.23 45.40
N PRO A 40 27.22 -4.58 45.47
CA PRO A 40 28.49 -5.30 45.34
C PRO A 40 29.00 -5.23 43.90
N THR A 41 30.31 -5.08 43.78
CA THR A 41 31.07 -5.10 42.54
C THR A 41 30.85 -6.44 41.82
N GLN A 42 30.20 -6.42 40.62
CA GLN A 42 30.14 -7.58 39.74
C GLN A 42 31.50 -7.80 39.09
N THR A 43 32.13 -8.91 39.37
CA THR A 43 33.23 -9.47 38.60
C THR A 43 32.72 -9.90 37.23
N LEU A 44 33.25 -9.30 36.17
CA LEU A 44 33.01 -9.70 34.79
C LEU A 44 33.56 -11.10 34.56
N GLU A 45 32.70 -12.07 34.30
CA GLU A 45 33.10 -13.36 33.74
C GLU A 45 33.67 -13.17 32.33
N PRO A 46 34.71 -13.90 31.94
CA PRO A 46 35.26 -13.82 30.59
C PRO A 46 34.24 -14.35 29.58
N ALA A 47 34.15 -13.68 28.44
CA ALA A 47 33.26 -14.03 27.31
C ALA A 47 33.47 -15.51 26.93
N PRO A 48 32.38 -16.25 26.60
CA PRO A 48 32.47 -17.64 26.19
C PRO A 48 33.24 -17.75 24.88
N THR A 49 34.21 -18.64 24.85
CA THR A 49 34.99 -19.02 23.66
C THR A 49 34.01 -19.59 22.59
N PRO A 50 34.18 -19.24 21.31
CA PRO A 50 33.33 -19.80 20.24
C PRO A 50 33.46 -21.33 20.25
N GLN A 51 32.36 -22.02 20.46
CA GLN A 51 32.28 -23.48 20.33
C GLN A 51 32.40 -23.87 18.85
N ALA A 52 33.23 -24.87 18.56
CA ALA A 52 33.30 -25.47 17.26
C ALA A 52 31.97 -26.09 16.86
N PRO A 53 31.54 -26.01 15.55
CA PRO A 53 30.26 -26.53 15.10
C PRO A 53 30.15 -28.04 15.36
N ARG A 54 28.99 -28.46 15.84
CA ARG A 54 28.69 -29.90 16.06
C ARG A 54 28.63 -30.64 14.72
N PRO A 55 29.13 -31.88 14.63
CA PRO A 55 29.04 -32.67 13.42
C PRO A 55 27.57 -32.94 13.08
N GLY A 56 27.14 -32.54 11.89
CA GLY A 56 25.76 -32.75 11.40
C GLY A 56 24.94 -31.50 11.13
N GLN A 57 25.40 -30.29 11.45
CA GLN A 57 24.76 -29.06 10.95
C GLN A 57 25.24 -28.81 9.52
N GLN A 58 24.34 -28.93 8.55
CA GLN A 58 24.56 -28.36 7.22
C GLN A 58 24.86 -26.85 7.40
N PRO A 59 25.84 -26.32 6.65
CA PRO A 59 26.07 -24.88 6.63
C PRO A 59 24.73 -24.20 6.25
N ALA A 60 24.35 -23.23 7.04
CA ALA A 60 23.20 -22.39 6.69
C ALA A 60 23.40 -21.91 5.25
N SER A 61 22.39 -22.13 4.41
CA SER A 61 22.38 -21.55 3.05
C SER A 61 22.70 -20.08 3.19
N PRO A 62 23.60 -19.51 2.36
CA PRO A 62 23.89 -18.09 2.41
C PRO A 62 22.56 -17.34 2.32
N GLU A 63 22.34 -16.46 3.28
CA GLU A 63 21.19 -15.55 3.29
C GLU A 63 21.13 -14.88 1.90
N PRO A 64 19.99 -14.89 1.21
CA PRO A 64 19.90 -14.25 -0.10
C PRO A 64 20.37 -12.82 0.04
N ALA A 65 21.32 -12.41 -0.81
CA ALA A 65 21.87 -11.06 -0.77
C ALA A 65 20.72 -10.06 -0.85
N SER A 66 20.65 -9.18 0.14
CA SER A 66 19.63 -8.11 0.15
C SER A 66 19.65 -7.40 -1.20
N PRO A 67 18.49 -7.25 -1.87
CA PRO A 67 18.40 -6.55 -3.17
C PRO A 67 19.00 -5.15 -3.14
N GLU A 68 18.96 -4.48 -1.99
CA GLU A 68 19.52 -3.15 -1.76
C GLU A 68 21.03 -3.07 -2.00
N LYS A 69 21.76 -4.16 -1.82
CA LYS A 69 23.23 -4.23 -1.98
C LYS A 69 23.69 -4.66 -3.37
N ASP A 70 22.76 -4.84 -4.33
CA ASP A 70 23.12 -5.23 -5.70
C ASP A 70 23.50 -4.00 -6.54
N PRO A 71 24.80 -3.81 -6.91
CA PRO A 71 25.23 -2.69 -7.73
C PRO A 71 24.60 -2.66 -9.13
N GLN A 72 24.04 -3.79 -9.58
CA GLN A 72 23.35 -3.88 -10.87
C GLN A 72 21.94 -3.27 -10.79
N ARG A 73 21.37 -3.12 -9.60
CA ARG A 73 20.04 -2.53 -9.39
C ARG A 73 20.00 -1.08 -9.85
N GLU A 74 21.03 -0.29 -9.54
CA GLU A 74 21.11 1.12 -9.89
C GLU A 74 21.02 1.40 -11.41
N LYS A 75 21.40 0.44 -12.24
CA LYS A 75 21.26 0.55 -13.71
C LYS A 75 19.80 0.62 -14.17
N TRP A 76 18.87 0.21 -13.33
CA TRP A 76 17.45 0.21 -13.61
C TRP A 76 16.72 1.39 -12.95
N ARG A 77 17.45 2.28 -12.31
CA ARG A 77 16.87 3.50 -11.73
C ARG A 77 16.37 4.42 -12.83
N ILE A 78 15.10 4.78 -12.73
CA ILE A 78 14.45 5.80 -13.55
C ILE A 78 14.75 7.14 -12.90
N ALA A 79 15.58 7.95 -13.52
CA ALA A 79 15.92 9.29 -13.03
C ALA A 79 14.78 10.27 -13.34
N VAL A 80 13.80 10.36 -12.45
CA VAL A 80 12.62 11.21 -12.59
C VAL A 80 12.36 11.97 -11.29
N GLU A 81 12.06 13.26 -11.41
CA GLU A 81 11.67 14.11 -10.30
C GLU A 81 10.14 14.16 -10.16
N PRO A 82 9.60 14.33 -8.94
CA PRO A 82 8.17 14.53 -8.76
C PRO A 82 7.66 15.76 -9.49
N TYR A 83 6.54 15.62 -10.17
CA TYR A 83 5.80 16.74 -10.77
C TYR A 83 5.30 17.72 -9.69
N ALA A 84 4.85 17.18 -8.55
CA ALA A 84 4.40 17.95 -7.41
C ALA A 84 4.72 17.24 -6.07
N ILE A 85 5.01 18.05 -5.07
CA ILE A 85 4.97 17.67 -3.66
C ILE A 85 3.80 18.41 -3.03
N LEU A 86 2.90 17.68 -2.36
CA LEU A 86 1.70 18.21 -1.72
C LEU A 86 1.76 17.93 -0.23
N GLY A 87 1.34 18.89 0.57
CA GLY A 87 1.54 18.87 2.02
C GLY A 87 2.74 19.72 2.45
N SER A 88 2.83 19.98 3.76
CA SER A 88 3.89 20.81 4.32
C SER A 88 5.22 20.06 4.51
N GLY A 89 5.18 18.71 4.51
CA GLY A 89 6.30 17.87 4.93
C GLY A 89 6.57 17.92 6.43
N HIS A 90 5.63 18.46 7.20
CA HIS A 90 5.71 18.61 8.65
C HIS A 90 4.50 17.92 9.30
N PRO A 91 4.70 17.14 10.38
CA PRO A 91 3.59 16.56 11.11
C PRO A 91 2.77 17.65 11.79
N GLY A 92 1.45 17.62 11.62
CA GLY A 92 0.61 18.63 12.22
C GLY A 92 -0.89 18.50 11.94
N LYS A 93 -1.64 19.49 12.45
CA LYS A 93 -3.10 19.57 12.26
C LYS A 93 -3.50 20.76 11.39
N GLY A 94 -2.54 21.50 10.88
CA GLY A 94 -2.76 22.62 9.97
C GLY A 94 -3.45 22.15 8.68
N ALA A 95 -3.92 23.10 7.91
CA ALA A 95 -4.69 22.78 6.70
C ALA A 95 -3.92 21.88 5.72
N SER A 96 -2.64 22.18 5.50
CA SER A 96 -1.79 21.40 4.57
C SER A 96 -0.83 20.44 5.28
N ASP A 97 -0.92 20.31 6.61
CA ASP A 97 -0.11 19.34 7.34
C ASP A 97 -0.78 17.96 7.25
N PHE A 98 0.04 16.95 7.23
CA PHE A 98 -0.38 15.57 7.47
C PHE A 98 0.14 15.08 8.82
N ASP A 99 -0.61 14.17 9.42
CA ASP A 99 -0.13 13.35 10.54
C ASP A 99 -0.40 11.88 10.14
N LYS A 100 0.60 11.24 9.52
CA LYS A 100 0.53 9.94 8.89
C LYS A 100 -0.40 9.93 7.66
N PRO A 101 0.00 10.50 6.49
CA PRO A 101 -0.68 10.22 5.22
C PRO A 101 -0.49 8.74 4.87
N ASP A 102 -1.58 8.03 4.63
CA ASP A 102 -1.57 6.58 4.47
C ASP A 102 -2.15 6.21 3.08
N GLY A 103 -3.47 6.18 2.92
CA GLY A 103 -4.15 5.88 1.67
C GLY A 103 -4.28 7.09 0.74
N VAL A 104 -4.24 6.83 -0.56
CA VAL A 104 -4.49 7.82 -1.62
C VAL A 104 -5.41 7.27 -2.71
N ALA A 105 -6.32 8.09 -3.24
CA ALA A 105 -7.15 7.75 -4.38
C ALA A 105 -7.49 8.99 -5.22
N PHE A 106 -7.70 8.79 -6.52
CA PHE A 106 -8.22 9.83 -7.38
C PHE A 106 -9.73 9.73 -7.52
N ALA A 107 -10.41 10.86 -7.37
CA ALA A 107 -11.81 10.98 -7.74
C ALA A 107 -11.99 11.05 -9.28
N PRO A 108 -13.19 10.73 -9.83
CA PRO A 108 -13.42 10.74 -11.27
C PRO A 108 -13.17 12.09 -11.96
N ASN A 109 -13.20 13.19 -11.22
CA ASN A 109 -12.90 14.53 -11.69
C ASN A 109 -11.39 14.90 -11.64
N GLY A 110 -10.55 13.97 -11.20
CA GLY A 110 -9.09 14.13 -11.10
C GLY A 110 -8.59 14.75 -9.80
N TRP A 111 -9.47 15.00 -8.82
CA TRP A 111 -9.01 15.40 -7.50
C TRP A 111 -8.33 14.22 -6.78
N LEU A 112 -7.22 14.50 -6.13
CA LEU A 112 -6.53 13.54 -5.28
C LEU A 112 -7.08 13.64 -3.86
N LEU A 113 -7.53 12.52 -3.32
CA LEU A 113 -7.98 12.33 -1.96
C LEU A 113 -6.90 11.57 -1.22
N ALA A 114 -6.55 12.03 -0.01
CA ALA A 114 -5.55 11.37 0.82
C ALA A 114 -6.03 11.25 2.26
N THR A 115 -5.91 10.09 2.86
CA THR A 115 -6.16 9.90 4.28
C THR A 115 -5.07 10.60 5.09
N ASP A 116 -5.47 11.15 6.20
CA ASP A 116 -4.61 11.79 7.20
C ASP A 116 -4.92 11.11 8.53
N ALA A 117 -4.29 9.94 8.71
CA ALA A 117 -4.73 8.87 9.60
C ALA A 117 -4.90 9.33 11.05
N HIS A 118 -3.88 9.96 11.62
CA HIS A 118 -3.93 10.44 13.01
C HIS A 118 -4.81 11.67 13.18
N ASN A 119 -5.02 12.48 12.14
CA ASN A 119 -5.96 13.60 12.16
C ASN A 119 -7.40 13.16 11.87
N ARG A 120 -7.64 11.90 11.45
CA ARG A 120 -8.95 11.33 11.15
C ARG A 120 -9.75 12.18 10.17
N ARG A 121 -9.09 12.56 9.08
CA ARG A 121 -9.67 13.32 7.97
C ARG A 121 -9.17 12.79 6.63
N VAL A 122 -9.85 13.19 5.57
CA VAL A 122 -9.38 13.05 4.20
C VAL A 122 -9.13 14.46 3.67
N GLN A 123 -7.95 14.70 3.13
CA GLN A 123 -7.61 15.94 2.44
C GLN A 123 -7.88 15.81 0.94
N ILE A 124 -8.34 16.91 0.32
CA ILE A 124 -8.65 16.99 -1.11
C ILE A 124 -7.67 17.95 -1.77
N TRP A 125 -7.03 17.49 -2.85
CA TRP A 125 -6.00 18.24 -3.58
C TRP A 125 -6.29 18.28 -5.07
N ASP A 126 -6.01 19.40 -5.72
CA ASP A 126 -5.90 19.49 -7.17
C ASP A 126 -4.43 19.34 -7.56
N VAL A 127 -4.10 18.23 -8.21
CA VAL A 127 -2.72 17.93 -8.60
C VAL A 127 -2.22 18.84 -9.74
N LYS A 128 -3.13 19.37 -10.57
CA LYS A 128 -2.77 20.24 -11.70
C LYS A 128 -2.37 21.64 -11.23
N THR A 129 -3.13 22.20 -10.30
CA THR A 129 -2.84 23.50 -9.69
C THR A 129 -1.94 23.39 -8.47
N LYS A 130 -1.69 22.16 -7.99
CA LYS A 130 -0.88 21.85 -6.80
C LYS A 130 -1.43 22.51 -5.53
N THR A 131 -2.75 22.62 -5.45
CA THR A 131 -3.42 23.33 -4.35
C THR A 131 -4.30 22.40 -3.55
N ARG A 132 -4.34 22.63 -2.24
CA ARG A 132 -5.31 22.00 -1.37
C ARG A 132 -6.68 22.66 -1.59
N LEU A 133 -7.70 21.82 -1.77
CA LEU A 133 -9.06 22.27 -2.04
C LEU A 133 -9.94 22.24 -0.77
N GLY A 134 -9.80 21.21 0.07
CA GLY A 134 -10.65 21.02 1.24
C GLY A 134 -10.31 19.76 2.02
N GLU A 135 -11.23 19.38 2.89
CA GLU A 135 -11.15 18.16 3.69
C GLU A 135 -12.53 17.70 4.13
N PHE A 136 -12.65 16.43 4.52
CA PHE A 136 -13.87 15.88 5.12
C PHE A 136 -13.55 14.75 6.11
N GLY A 137 -14.57 14.25 6.80
CA GLY A 137 -14.48 13.10 7.70
C GLY A 137 -14.28 13.44 9.17
N HIS A 138 -13.98 14.70 9.52
CA HIS A 138 -13.85 15.13 10.90
C HIS A 138 -15.09 14.80 11.76
N GLY A 139 -14.83 14.27 12.96
CA GLY A 139 -15.88 13.94 13.93
C GLY A 139 -16.71 12.69 13.58
N VAL A 140 -16.41 12.06 12.44
CA VAL A 140 -17.08 10.83 11.97
C VAL A 140 -16.16 9.62 12.11
N MET A 141 -14.93 9.75 11.62
CA MET A 141 -13.95 8.68 11.65
C MET A 141 -13.36 8.52 13.06
N GLY A 142 -13.38 7.28 13.57
CA GLY A 142 -13.11 7.01 14.98
C GLY A 142 -11.76 6.39 15.29
N GLY A 143 -11.25 5.54 14.40
CA GLY A 143 -10.00 4.81 14.55
C GLY A 143 -8.86 5.34 13.68
N GLU A 144 -7.97 4.45 13.27
CA GLU A 144 -6.87 4.72 12.34
C GLU A 144 -7.36 4.47 10.91
N VAL A 145 -7.52 5.56 10.15
CA VAL A 145 -7.97 5.47 8.75
C VAL A 145 -6.76 5.25 7.86
N VAL A 146 -6.77 4.16 7.13
CA VAL A 146 -5.60 3.70 6.38
C VAL A 146 -5.80 3.86 4.87
N ASP A 147 -6.71 3.18 4.24
CA ASP A 147 -6.82 3.19 2.79
C ASP A 147 -8.13 3.84 2.31
N ILE A 148 -8.17 4.18 1.03
CA ILE A 148 -9.26 4.95 0.42
C ILE A 148 -9.49 4.49 -1.02
N ALA A 149 -10.75 4.29 -1.40
CA ALA A 149 -11.12 4.04 -2.78
C ALA A 149 -12.32 4.90 -3.20
N VAL A 150 -12.38 5.26 -4.47
CA VAL A 150 -13.44 6.09 -5.02
C VAL A 150 -14.16 5.34 -6.13
N ALA A 151 -15.49 5.21 -6.00
CA ALA A 151 -16.34 4.60 -7.00
C ALA A 151 -16.55 5.52 -8.22
N PRO A 152 -17.01 4.97 -9.37
CA PRO A 152 -17.25 5.76 -10.56
C PRO A 152 -18.26 6.90 -10.40
N ASP A 153 -19.19 6.81 -9.45
CA ASP A 153 -20.14 7.87 -9.09
C ASP A 153 -19.58 8.91 -8.12
N GLY A 154 -18.34 8.74 -7.67
CA GLY A 154 -17.64 9.58 -6.69
C GLY A 154 -17.87 9.18 -5.24
N MET A 155 -18.67 8.13 -4.95
CA MET A 155 -18.75 7.58 -3.59
C MET A 155 -17.36 7.18 -3.12
N THR A 156 -16.95 7.69 -1.99
CA THR A 156 -15.63 7.46 -1.41
C THR A 156 -15.75 6.56 -0.20
N LEU A 157 -14.97 5.49 -0.19
CA LEU A 157 -14.84 4.59 0.96
C LEU A 157 -13.48 4.79 1.61
N VAL A 158 -13.47 4.89 2.94
CA VAL A 158 -12.25 5.04 3.75
C VAL A 158 -12.22 3.92 4.77
N THR A 159 -11.19 3.08 4.74
CA THR A 159 -11.04 1.97 5.68
C THR A 159 -10.44 2.42 7.00
N ASP A 160 -10.92 1.81 8.08
CA ASP A 160 -10.45 2.01 9.46
C ASP A 160 -9.96 0.66 9.99
N GLN A 161 -8.66 0.49 10.10
CA GLN A 161 -8.08 -0.79 10.53
C GLN A 161 -8.23 -1.05 12.03
N THR A 162 -8.44 -0.01 12.84
CA THR A 162 -8.69 -0.19 14.28
C THR A 162 -10.10 -0.68 14.55
N LEU A 163 -11.07 -0.18 13.79
CA LEU A 163 -12.48 -0.53 13.94
C LEU A 163 -12.93 -1.60 12.93
N ASN A 164 -12.09 -1.98 11.99
CA ASN A 164 -12.35 -2.97 10.95
C ASN A 164 -13.63 -2.69 10.15
N LEU A 165 -13.84 -1.45 9.75
CA LEU A 165 -14.99 -0.99 8.97
C LEU A 165 -14.55 0.00 7.89
N ALA A 166 -15.44 0.29 6.93
CA ALA A 166 -15.25 1.38 6.00
C ALA A 166 -16.33 2.44 6.14
N TYR A 167 -15.91 3.70 6.20
CA TYR A 167 -16.79 4.86 6.14
C TYR A 167 -17.13 5.19 4.69
N ALA A 168 -18.39 5.49 4.41
CA ALA A 168 -18.85 5.92 3.10
C ALA A 168 -19.19 7.40 3.07
N PHE A 169 -18.64 8.12 2.09
CA PHE A 169 -18.87 9.54 1.89
C PHE A 169 -19.30 9.80 0.45
N ALA A 170 -20.42 10.52 0.27
CA ALA A 170 -20.85 10.95 -1.04
C ALA A 170 -20.32 12.35 -1.37
N PRO A 171 -19.85 12.60 -2.61
CA PRO A 171 -19.51 13.94 -3.04
C PRO A 171 -20.74 14.85 -3.01
N PRO A 172 -20.58 16.16 -2.72
CA PRO A 172 -21.69 17.09 -2.72
C PRO A 172 -22.26 17.24 -4.14
N GLN A 173 -23.59 17.14 -4.24
CA GLN A 173 -24.28 17.39 -5.50
C GLN A 173 -24.50 18.90 -5.70
N PRO A 174 -24.49 19.40 -6.94
CA PRO A 174 -24.80 20.80 -7.21
C PRO A 174 -26.13 21.24 -6.59
N GLY A 175 -26.09 22.30 -5.81
CA GLY A 175 -27.29 22.84 -5.11
C GLY A 175 -27.72 22.05 -3.87
N ALA A 176 -26.99 21.01 -3.47
CA ALA A 176 -27.27 20.28 -2.24
C ALA A 176 -27.11 21.18 -1.00
N LYS A 177 -27.85 20.86 0.05
CA LYS A 177 -27.82 21.54 1.32
C LYS A 177 -27.58 20.55 2.46
N ASP A 178 -26.97 21.03 3.54
CA ASP A 178 -26.85 20.26 4.77
C ASP A 178 -28.22 20.12 5.49
N GLU A 179 -28.24 19.41 6.61
CA GLU A 179 -29.44 19.18 7.43
C GLU A 179 -30.07 20.49 7.97
N LYS A 180 -29.29 21.56 8.05
CA LYS A 180 -29.70 22.88 8.49
C LYS A 180 -30.13 23.78 7.33
N GLY A 181 -30.16 23.28 6.10
CA GLY A 181 -30.55 24.01 4.90
C GLY A 181 -29.46 24.92 4.33
N LYS A 182 -28.23 24.89 4.86
CA LYS A 182 -27.07 25.65 4.35
C LYS A 182 -26.58 24.99 3.05
N PRO A 183 -26.32 25.73 1.96
CA PRO A 183 -25.71 25.18 0.77
C PRO A 183 -24.39 24.48 1.05
N LEU A 184 -24.20 23.29 0.49
CA LEU A 184 -22.94 22.58 0.54
C LEU A 184 -21.95 23.20 -0.45
N GLY A 185 -20.71 23.35 -0.03
CA GLY A 185 -19.60 23.69 -0.89
C GLY A 185 -19.15 22.48 -1.73
N PRO A 186 -18.28 22.69 -2.73
CA PRO A 186 -17.84 21.61 -3.63
C PRO A 186 -17.03 20.51 -2.96
N TYR A 187 -16.56 20.73 -1.73
CA TYR A 187 -15.70 19.80 -0.97
C TYR A 187 -16.40 19.22 0.26
N ASP A 188 -17.66 19.59 0.50
CA ASP A 188 -18.44 19.15 1.68
C ASP A 188 -19.00 17.74 1.45
N TYR A 189 -18.14 16.72 1.45
CA TYR A 189 -18.53 15.33 1.36
C TYR A 189 -19.45 14.92 2.49
N GLN A 190 -20.51 14.18 2.17
CA GLN A 190 -21.56 13.80 3.11
C GLN A 190 -21.39 12.36 3.57
N PHE A 191 -21.29 12.14 4.86
CA PHE A 191 -21.27 10.81 5.44
C PHE A 191 -22.56 10.04 5.15
N LYS A 192 -22.43 8.81 4.68
CA LYS A 192 -23.53 7.91 4.25
C LYS A 192 -23.58 6.60 5.04
N GLY A 193 -23.00 6.60 6.23
CA GLY A 193 -22.91 5.40 7.06
C GLY A 193 -21.64 4.59 6.84
N THR A 194 -21.57 3.46 7.48
CA THR A 194 -20.47 2.49 7.35
C THR A 194 -20.81 1.41 6.34
N ARG A 195 -19.79 0.78 5.79
CA ARG A 195 -19.88 -0.41 4.93
C ARG A 195 -19.14 -1.55 5.59
N PHE A 196 -19.61 -2.77 5.39
CA PHE A 196 -19.03 -4.06 5.78
C PHE A 196 -18.27 -4.15 7.13
N GLY A 197 -18.52 -3.27 8.11
CA GLY A 197 -17.86 -3.31 9.43
C GLY A 197 -18.23 -4.53 10.29
N GLU A 198 -19.40 -5.14 10.07
CA GLU A 198 -19.89 -6.27 10.85
C GLU A 198 -19.41 -7.64 10.33
N GLN A 199 -18.60 -7.67 9.28
CA GLN A 199 -18.25 -8.89 8.55
C GLN A 199 -17.06 -9.67 9.15
N GLY A 200 -16.53 -9.24 10.30
CA GLY A 200 -15.47 -9.96 11.02
C GLY A 200 -14.13 -9.93 10.30
N PHE A 201 -13.67 -8.77 9.85
CA PHE A 201 -12.27 -8.57 9.46
C PHE A 201 -11.37 -8.68 10.69
N ASP A 202 -10.19 -9.28 10.51
CA ASP A 202 -9.16 -9.35 11.54
C ASP A 202 -8.25 -8.09 11.47
N LYS A 203 -7.82 -7.70 10.25
CA LYS A 203 -7.16 -6.43 9.98
C LYS A 203 -7.57 -5.93 8.60
N LEU A 204 -8.53 -5.00 8.54
CA LEU A 204 -8.95 -4.39 7.30
C LEU A 204 -7.86 -3.43 6.79
N GLY A 205 -7.28 -3.74 5.65
CA GLY A 205 -6.23 -2.98 4.96
C GLY A 205 -6.72 -2.36 3.67
N GLY A 206 -6.09 -2.74 2.57
CA GLY A 206 -6.32 -2.22 1.23
C GLY A 206 -7.75 -2.38 0.71
N ILE A 207 -8.19 -1.42 -0.09
CA ILE A 207 -9.51 -1.39 -0.71
C ILE A 207 -9.43 -0.95 -2.16
N ALA A 208 -10.18 -1.62 -3.05
CA ALA A 208 -10.35 -1.21 -4.44
C ALA A 208 -11.83 -1.27 -4.83
N ILE A 209 -12.23 -0.45 -5.81
CA ILE A 209 -13.57 -0.44 -6.37
C ILE A 209 -13.47 -0.54 -7.88
N ASP A 210 -14.24 -1.44 -8.48
CA ASP A 210 -14.26 -1.63 -9.93
C ASP A 210 -15.25 -0.69 -10.64
N SER A 211 -15.26 -0.73 -11.97
CA SER A 211 -16.14 0.12 -12.81
C SER A 211 -17.63 -0.12 -12.60
N ARG A 212 -18.01 -1.24 -11.98
CA ARG A 212 -19.39 -1.58 -11.61
C ARG A 212 -19.75 -1.17 -10.19
N GLY A 213 -18.80 -0.57 -9.45
CA GLY A 213 -18.96 -0.18 -8.06
C GLY A 213 -18.82 -1.32 -7.07
N ARG A 214 -18.39 -2.53 -7.49
CA ARG A 214 -18.12 -3.64 -6.56
C ARG A 214 -16.86 -3.34 -5.78
N ILE A 215 -16.87 -3.66 -4.50
CA ILE A 215 -15.83 -3.32 -3.53
C ILE A 215 -15.01 -4.56 -3.23
N TYR A 216 -13.70 -4.46 -3.30
CA TYR A 216 -12.75 -5.49 -2.93
C TYR A 216 -11.97 -4.99 -1.72
N ALA A 217 -12.05 -5.73 -0.62
CA ALA A 217 -11.41 -5.36 0.65
C ALA A 217 -10.46 -6.46 1.10
N VAL A 218 -9.26 -6.06 1.46
CA VAL A 218 -8.19 -6.96 1.90
C VAL A 218 -8.24 -7.12 3.42
N ASP A 219 -8.17 -8.36 3.89
CA ASP A 219 -7.98 -8.70 5.28
C ASP A 219 -6.53 -9.17 5.48
N ALA A 220 -5.68 -8.27 5.95
CA ALA A 220 -4.24 -8.47 6.02
C ALA A 220 -3.81 -9.60 6.94
N HIS A 221 -4.50 -9.83 8.06
CA HIS A 221 -4.17 -10.90 8.98
C HIS A 221 -4.73 -12.26 8.56
N SER A 222 -5.94 -12.30 8.00
CA SER A 222 -6.51 -13.55 7.51
C SER A 222 -6.01 -13.92 6.11
N ASN A 223 -5.24 -13.06 5.45
CA ASN A 223 -4.73 -13.24 4.09
C ASN A 223 -5.86 -13.55 3.11
N GLU A 224 -6.91 -12.75 3.13
CA GLU A 224 -8.12 -12.95 2.37
C GLU A 224 -8.54 -11.65 1.68
N VAL A 225 -9.12 -11.77 0.50
CA VAL A 225 -9.83 -10.68 -0.15
C VAL A 225 -11.32 -11.01 -0.14
N ARG A 226 -12.15 -10.04 0.19
CA ARG A 226 -13.61 -10.16 0.16
C ARG A 226 -14.19 -9.20 -0.85
N ARG A 227 -15.16 -9.67 -1.63
CA ARG A 227 -15.90 -8.83 -2.57
C ARG A 227 -17.29 -8.50 -2.02
N PHE A 228 -17.66 -7.24 -2.18
CA PHE A 228 -18.98 -6.73 -1.82
C PHE A 228 -19.64 -6.06 -3.02
N ASN A 229 -20.95 -6.05 -3.02
CA ASN A 229 -21.74 -5.21 -3.93
C ASN A 229 -21.55 -3.73 -3.59
N ALA A 230 -21.96 -2.83 -4.49
CA ALA A 230 -21.82 -1.38 -4.29
C ALA A 230 -22.54 -0.85 -3.03
N ASP A 231 -23.58 -1.54 -2.57
CA ASP A 231 -24.31 -1.21 -1.35
C ASP A 231 -23.61 -1.71 -0.05
N GLY A 232 -22.50 -2.45 -0.17
CA GLY A 232 -21.75 -3.03 0.94
C GLY A 232 -22.23 -4.42 1.37
N THR A 233 -23.23 -5.01 0.71
CA THR A 233 -23.63 -6.40 0.97
C THR A 233 -22.60 -7.37 0.40
N THR A 234 -22.32 -8.47 1.11
CA THR A 234 -21.37 -9.48 0.68
C THR A 234 -21.78 -10.11 -0.64
N ASP A 235 -20.88 -10.17 -1.62
CA ASP A 235 -21.07 -10.94 -2.85
C ASP A 235 -20.85 -12.43 -2.58
N LYS A 236 -21.93 -13.16 -2.33
CA LYS A 236 -21.87 -14.59 -2.00
C LYS A 236 -21.46 -15.49 -3.17
N ASN A 237 -21.47 -14.99 -4.37
CA ASN A 237 -21.12 -15.74 -5.58
C ASN A 237 -19.62 -15.66 -5.89
N TRP A 238 -18.92 -14.71 -5.30
CA TRP A 238 -17.48 -14.55 -5.46
C TRP A 238 -16.73 -15.29 -4.36
N LYS A 239 -15.68 -16.03 -4.74
CA LYS A 239 -14.88 -16.82 -3.79
C LYS A 239 -13.41 -16.59 -4.08
N PHE A 240 -12.73 -15.99 -3.13
CA PHE A 240 -11.29 -15.84 -3.20
C PHE A 240 -10.59 -17.20 -3.03
N GLU A 241 -9.75 -17.57 -4.01
CA GLU A 241 -8.97 -18.79 -3.95
C GLU A 241 -7.73 -18.59 -3.08
N ARG A 242 -7.93 -18.75 -1.78
CA ARG A 242 -6.91 -18.53 -0.76
C ARG A 242 -5.85 -19.63 -0.72
N ALA A 243 -6.24 -20.89 -0.94
CA ALA A 243 -5.35 -22.05 -0.88
C ALA A 243 -5.07 -22.61 -2.27
N ARG A 244 -3.81 -22.93 -2.53
CA ARG A 244 -3.40 -23.70 -3.73
C ARG A 244 -3.54 -25.20 -3.52
N ALA A 245 -3.47 -25.97 -4.61
CA ALA A 245 -3.35 -27.41 -4.54
C ALA A 245 -2.13 -27.77 -3.65
N GLY A 246 -2.38 -28.32 -2.45
CA GLY A 246 -1.36 -28.57 -1.43
C GLY A 246 -1.59 -27.89 -0.09
N GLY A 247 -2.58 -26.98 0.00
CA GLY A 247 -3.06 -26.40 1.28
C GLY A 247 -2.31 -25.17 1.79
N ASP A 248 -1.19 -24.78 1.19
CA ASP A 248 -0.48 -23.56 1.57
C ASP A 248 -1.05 -22.34 0.87
N THR A 249 -1.34 -21.29 1.62
CA THR A 249 -1.54 -19.96 1.05
C THR A 249 -0.17 -19.30 0.88
N TYR A 250 0.05 -18.66 -0.27
CA TYR A 250 1.26 -17.89 -0.48
C TYR A 250 1.01 -16.38 -0.36
N LEU A 251 -0.08 -15.99 0.27
CA LEU A 251 -0.34 -14.62 0.66
C LEU A 251 -0.08 -14.49 2.16
N HIS A 252 0.92 -13.70 2.52
CA HIS A 252 1.24 -13.40 3.90
C HIS A 252 1.36 -11.88 4.07
N GLY A 253 0.44 -11.30 4.87
CA GLY A 253 0.33 -9.85 5.03
C GLY A 253 -0.14 -9.21 3.72
N CYS A 254 -1.37 -9.50 3.30
CA CYS A 254 -1.97 -8.83 2.15
C CYS A 254 -2.21 -7.37 2.47
N GLU A 255 -1.68 -6.44 1.68
CA GLU A 255 -1.93 -5.01 1.86
C GLU A 255 -2.47 -4.38 0.56
N GLY A 256 -1.63 -4.12 -0.42
CA GLY A 256 -2.04 -3.46 -1.67
C GLY A 256 -2.91 -4.30 -2.59
N ILE A 257 -3.84 -3.63 -3.27
CA ILE A 257 -4.77 -4.24 -4.22
C ILE A 257 -4.94 -3.35 -5.45
N ALA A 258 -4.87 -3.94 -6.65
CA ALA A 258 -5.17 -3.24 -7.90
C ALA A 258 -5.96 -4.12 -8.86
N ILE A 259 -6.87 -3.51 -9.61
CA ILE A 259 -7.76 -4.18 -10.57
C ILE A 259 -7.41 -3.72 -11.98
N ASP A 260 -7.13 -4.67 -12.87
CA ASP A 260 -7.05 -4.44 -14.31
C ASP A 260 -8.21 -5.14 -15.00
N GLU A 261 -9.29 -4.41 -15.18
CA GLU A 261 -10.50 -4.91 -15.84
C GLU A 261 -10.25 -5.27 -17.31
N SER A 262 -9.27 -4.62 -17.97
CA SER A 262 -8.97 -4.86 -19.39
C SER A 262 -8.39 -6.26 -19.62
N THR A 263 -7.63 -6.79 -18.68
CA THR A 263 -7.06 -8.14 -18.71
C THR A 263 -7.79 -9.12 -17.80
N GLY A 264 -8.73 -8.63 -16.98
CA GLY A 264 -9.46 -9.41 -15.99
C GLY A 264 -8.57 -9.85 -14.80
N ASN A 265 -7.52 -9.10 -14.49
CA ASN A 265 -6.59 -9.40 -13.41
C ASN A 265 -6.91 -8.59 -12.15
N LEU A 266 -6.78 -9.28 -11.02
CA LEU A 266 -6.74 -8.71 -9.69
C LEU A 266 -5.34 -8.96 -9.13
N TYR A 267 -4.61 -7.90 -8.83
CA TYR A 267 -3.25 -7.94 -8.26
C TYR A 267 -3.33 -7.72 -6.77
N ILE A 268 -2.69 -8.59 -5.99
CA ILE A 268 -2.62 -8.50 -4.52
C ILE A 268 -1.16 -8.51 -4.09
N ALA A 269 -0.75 -7.49 -3.37
CA ALA A 269 0.56 -7.44 -2.72
C ALA A 269 0.61 -8.41 -1.54
N SER A 270 1.66 -9.20 -1.46
CA SER A 270 1.98 -10.09 -0.34
C SER A 270 3.24 -9.54 0.33
N GLU A 271 3.05 -8.73 1.35
CA GLU A 271 4.08 -7.98 2.05
C GLU A 271 5.25 -8.89 2.46
N LYS A 272 4.97 -9.92 3.26
CA LYS A 272 5.99 -10.80 3.85
C LYS A 272 6.65 -11.76 2.88
N ASP A 273 6.00 -12.04 1.74
CA ASP A 273 6.58 -12.86 0.68
C ASP A 273 7.33 -12.02 -0.36
N ALA A 274 7.24 -10.69 -0.27
CA ALA A 274 7.84 -9.74 -1.21
C ALA A 274 7.49 -10.06 -2.68
N VAL A 275 6.21 -10.34 -2.95
CA VAL A 275 5.67 -10.65 -4.28
C VAL A 275 4.27 -10.07 -4.47
N ILE A 276 3.86 -9.94 -5.72
CA ILE A 276 2.49 -9.61 -6.10
C ILE A 276 1.87 -10.84 -6.76
N GLN A 277 0.72 -11.30 -6.28
CA GLN A 277 0.01 -12.43 -6.85
C GLN A 277 -1.16 -11.98 -7.72
N VAL A 278 -1.47 -12.77 -8.75
CA VAL A 278 -2.48 -12.45 -9.76
C VAL A 278 -3.66 -13.41 -9.66
N PHE A 279 -4.84 -12.84 -9.48
CA PHE A 279 -6.11 -13.55 -9.42
C PHE A 279 -7.04 -13.11 -10.55
N ASP A 280 -8.05 -13.91 -10.83
CA ASP A 280 -9.14 -13.53 -11.69
C ASP A 280 -10.12 -12.62 -10.91
N TRP A 281 -10.35 -11.41 -11.40
CA TRP A 281 -11.18 -10.43 -10.70
C TRP A 281 -12.67 -10.79 -10.65
N GLU A 282 -13.18 -11.55 -11.65
CA GLU A 282 -14.58 -11.97 -11.68
C GLU A 282 -14.87 -13.16 -10.76
N THR A 283 -13.92 -14.09 -10.65
CA THR A 283 -14.14 -15.35 -9.93
C THR A 283 -13.39 -15.43 -8.61
N GLY A 284 -12.29 -14.68 -8.45
CA GLY A 284 -11.38 -14.79 -7.31
C GLY A 284 -10.38 -15.95 -7.43
N ALA A 285 -10.34 -16.65 -8.55
CA ALA A 285 -9.45 -17.78 -8.78
C ALA A 285 -8.00 -17.32 -8.98
N TYR A 286 -7.04 -18.04 -8.40
CA TYR A 286 -5.62 -17.78 -8.63
C TYR A 286 -5.20 -18.10 -10.07
N ARG A 287 -4.51 -17.19 -10.73
CA ARG A 287 -4.12 -17.33 -12.14
C ARG A 287 -2.76 -18.03 -12.35
N GLY A 288 -2.14 -18.58 -11.30
CA GLY A 288 -0.82 -19.23 -11.41
C GLY A 288 0.31 -18.25 -11.75
N LYS A 289 0.13 -16.96 -11.48
CA LYS A 289 1.08 -15.91 -11.84
C LYS A 289 1.45 -15.08 -10.62
N LEU A 290 2.72 -14.75 -10.48
CA LEU A 290 3.23 -13.77 -9.54
C LEU A 290 4.27 -12.84 -10.19
N ILE A 291 4.45 -11.66 -9.61
CA ILE A 291 5.48 -10.69 -9.96
C ILE A 291 6.39 -10.53 -8.74
N GLY A 292 7.69 -10.51 -8.94
CA GLY A 292 8.67 -10.27 -7.88
C GLY A 292 9.62 -11.40 -7.62
N ALA A 293 9.29 -12.64 -8.02
CA ALA A 293 10.16 -13.80 -7.88
C ALA A 293 9.88 -14.84 -9.00
N SER A 294 10.77 -15.80 -9.19
CA SER A 294 10.47 -17.04 -9.93
C SER A 294 9.60 -17.97 -9.07
N VAL A 295 9.18 -19.08 -9.64
CA VAL A 295 8.47 -20.14 -8.90
C VAL A 295 9.25 -21.44 -8.95
N ASP A 296 9.24 -22.20 -7.87
CA ASP A 296 9.78 -23.57 -7.81
C ASP A 296 8.81 -24.59 -8.41
N GLY A 297 9.18 -25.87 -8.38
CA GLY A 297 8.34 -26.96 -8.85
C GLY A 297 7.02 -27.17 -8.09
N ALA A 298 6.89 -26.59 -6.91
CA ALA A 298 5.67 -26.56 -6.11
C ALA A 298 4.85 -25.26 -6.31
N GLY A 299 5.35 -24.33 -7.15
CA GLY A 299 4.72 -23.04 -7.41
C GLY A 299 4.97 -21.99 -6.32
N LYS A 300 5.95 -22.21 -5.41
CA LYS A 300 6.33 -21.26 -4.37
C LYS A 300 7.25 -20.18 -4.93
N PRO A 301 7.21 -18.94 -4.37
CA PRO A 301 8.21 -17.94 -4.68
C PRO A 301 9.62 -18.45 -4.43
N ALA A 302 10.52 -18.23 -5.38
CA ALA A 302 11.89 -18.73 -5.36
C ALA A 302 12.82 -17.77 -6.09
N GLY A 303 14.14 -17.95 -5.90
CA GLY A 303 15.16 -17.11 -6.53
C GLY A 303 15.34 -15.75 -5.86
N ALA A 304 16.03 -14.83 -6.53
CA ALA A 304 16.24 -13.48 -6.04
C ALA A 304 14.99 -12.62 -6.26
N HIS A 305 14.47 -12.08 -5.18
CA HIS A 305 13.30 -11.21 -5.20
C HIS A 305 13.65 -9.83 -5.78
N ILE A 306 12.66 -9.20 -6.41
CA ILE A 306 12.77 -7.81 -6.89
C ILE A 306 12.55 -6.84 -5.74
N PHE A 307 11.54 -7.13 -4.93
CA PHE A 307 11.20 -6.33 -3.77
C PHE A 307 12.16 -6.65 -2.61
N SER A 308 12.46 -5.63 -1.84
CA SER A 308 13.43 -5.72 -0.75
C SER A 308 12.85 -6.27 0.56
N GLY A 309 11.53 -6.35 0.65
CA GLY A 309 10.83 -6.84 1.83
C GLY A 309 9.33 -6.55 1.76
N SER A 310 8.91 -5.33 2.03
CA SER A 310 7.50 -4.96 2.12
C SER A 310 6.99 -4.45 0.78
N VAL A 311 6.05 -5.17 0.17
CA VAL A 311 5.29 -4.70 -1.00
C VAL A 311 3.95 -4.19 -0.51
N GLU A 312 3.76 -2.87 -0.58
CA GLU A 312 2.57 -2.19 -0.09
C GLU A 312 1.62 -1.81 -1.23
N GLY A 313 1.37 -0.54 -1.46
CA GLY A 313 0.42 -0.04 -2.43
C GLY A 313 0.66 -0.48 -3.88
N LEU A 314 -0.42 -0.69 -4.61
CA LEU A 314 -0.42 -1.03 -6.03
C LEU A 314 -1.29 -0.07 -6.82
N ALA A 315 -0.83 0.38 -7.99
CA ALA A 315 -1.63 1.19 -8.91
C ALA A 315 -1.36 0.83 -10.37
N ILE A 316 -2.35 1.05 -11.25
CA ILE A 316 -2.22 0.77 -12.67
C ILE A 316 -2.54 2.04 -13.47
N ALA A 317 -1.62 2.42 -14.36
CA ALA A 317 -1.82 3.47 -15.35
C ALA A 317 -1.03 3.18 -16.61
N ALA A 318 -1.50 3.65 -17.75
CA ALA A 318 -0.79 3.55 -19.03
C ALA A 318 -0.26 2.14 -19.32
N ASN A 319 -1.03 1.12 -18.96
CA ASN A 319 -0.71 -0.31 -19.10
C ASN A 319 0.54 -0.75 -18.29
N HIS A 320 0.86 -0.02 -17.22
CA HIS A 320 1.94 -0.37 -16.28
C HIS A 320 1.39 -0.53 -14.87
N LEU A 321 1.94 -1.51 -14.16
CA LEU A 321 1.75 -1.70 -12.72
C LEU A 321 2.88 -0.96 -12.00
N PHE A 322 2.49 -0.13 -11.05
CA PHE A 322 3.36 0.53 -10.09
C PHE A 322 3.18 -0.15 -8.75
N ALA A 323 4.28 -0.51 -8.11
CA ALA A 323 4.25 -1.18 -6.82
C ALA A 323 5.23 -0.52 -5.85
N VAL A 324 4.75 -0.20 -4.67
CA VAL A 324 5.54 0.36 -3.59
C VAL A 324 6.42 -0.72 -2.96
N ASP A 325 7.73 -0.49 -2.90
CA ASP A 325 8.71 -1.26 -2.15
C ASP A 325 9.10 -0.40 -0.92
N GLU A 326 8.29 -0.50 0.12
CA GLU A 326 8.31 0.38 1.29
C GLU A 326 9.68 0.39 1.97
N SER A 327 10.24 -0.80 2.20
CA SER A 327 11.49 -1.00 2.95
C SER A 327 12.67 -0.18 2.41
N VAL A 328 12.66 0.16 1.13
CA VAL A 328 13.75 0.89 0.45
C VAL A 328 13.29 2.19 -0.23
N GLY A 329 12.03 2.57 -0.07
CA GLY A 329 11.49 3.78 -0.66
C GLY A 329 11.53 3.79 -2.19
N HIS A 330 11.28 2.64 -2.82
CA HIS A 330 11.29 2.51 -4.28
C HIS A 330 9.88 2.23 -4.82
N ILE A 331 9.61 2.76 -6.00
CA ILE A 331 8.41 2.44 -6.76
C ILE A 331 8.82 1.61 -7.98
N GLN A 332 8.50 0.33 -7.97
CA GLN A 332 8.79 -0.60 -9.05
C GLN A 332 7.78 -0.42 -10.19
N VAL A 333 8.23 -0.54 -11.44
CA VAL A 333 7.42 -0.32 -12.65
C VAL A 333 7.46 -1.54 -13.56
N PHE A 334 6.29 -2.10 -13.90
CA PHE A 334 6.15 -3.30 -14.74
C PHE A 334 5.22 -3.03 -15.91
N ASP A 335 5.64 -3.35 -17.13
CA ASP A 335 4.81 -3.30 -18.34
C ASP A 335 3.90 -4.53 -18.41
N LEU A 336 2.61 -4.35 -18.16
CA LEU A 336 1.62 -5.42 -18.13
C LEU A 336 1.34 -6.07 -19.49
N SER A 337 1.78 -5.45 -20.59
CA SER A 337 1.70 -6.06 -21.93
C SER A 337 2.73 -7.16 -22.14
N ARG A 338 3.70 -7.31 -21.26
CA ARG A 338 4.84 -8.24 -21.39
C ARG A 338 4.70 -9.43 -20.46
N PRO A 339 4.40 -10.63 -20.99
CA PRO A 339 4.22 -11.83 -20.16
C PRO A 339 5.47 -12.27 -19.39
N GLY A 340 6.66 -11.82 -19.81
CA GLY A 340 7.93 -12.14 -19.16
C GLY A 340 8.14 -11.53 -17.77
N ILE A 341 7.21 -10.67 -17.30
CA ILE A 341 7.23 -10.15 -15.92
C ILE A 341 6.70 -11.17 -14.89
N PHE A 342 5.97 -12.19 -15.35
CA PHE A 342 5.36 -13.16 -14.45
C PHE A 342 6.28 -14.35 -14.17
N ASN A 343 6.27 -14.85 -12.94
CA ASN A 343 7.01 -16.03 -12.48
C ASN A 343 8.52 -15.95 -12.78
N THR A 344 9.07 -14.76 -12.70
CA THR A 344 10.44 -14.45 -13.12
C THR A 344 11.18 -13.74 -12.00
N ASP A 345 12.38 -14.22 -11.68
CA ASP A 345 13.26 -13.57 -10.69
C ASP A 345 13.94 -12.31 -11.25
N LEU A 346 14.68 -11.61 -10.40
CA LEU A 346 15.38 -10.38 -10.77
C LEU A 346 16.34 -10.58 -11.97
N ALA A 347 17.00 -11.72 -12.06
CA ALA A 347 17.93 -12.01 -13.17
C ALA A 347 17.18 -12.23 -14.49
N GLY A 348 16.04 -12.92 -14.44
CA GLY A 348 15.15 -13.12 -15.58
C GLY A 348 14.49 -11.81 -16.04
N LEU A 349 14.02 -10.98 -15.11
CA LEU A 349 13.41 -9.68 -15.42
C LEU A 349 14.35 -8.71 -16.12
N ARG A 350 15.63 -8.71 -15.73
CA ARG A 350 16.66 -7.93 -16.42
C ARG A 350 16.85 -8.31 -17.88
N LYS A 351 16.46 -9.52 -18.25
CA LYS A 351 16.47 -10.04 -19.63
C LYS A 351 15.11 -9.88 -20.31
N ALA A 352 14.04 -9.82 -19.53
CA ALA A 352 12.68 -9.66 -20.04
C ALA A 352 12.42 -8.18 -20.35
N SER A 353 11.80 -7.92 -21.51
CA SER A 353 11.51 -6.54 -21.94
C SER A 353 10.40 -5.84 -21.16
N GLY A 354 9.86 -6.47 -20.11
CA GLY A 354 8.70 -5.95 -19.38
C GLY A 354 8.99 -5.26 -18.05
N TYR A 355 10.24 -5.31 -17.56
CA TYR A 355 10.62 -4.57 -16.36
C TYR A 355 11.07 -3.16 -16.75
N GLY A 356 10.30 -2.17 -16.31
CA GLY A 356 10.59 -0.75 -16.57
C GLY A 356 11.68 -0.18 -15.69
N GLY A 357 11.99 -0.82 -14.59
CA GLY A 357 12.89 -0.31 -13.56
C GLY A 357 12.15 0.20 -12.32
N PHE A 358 12.78 1.12 -11.61
CA PHE A 358 12.20 1.73 -10.41
C PHE A 358 12.62 3.20 -10.29
N PHE A 359 11.84 3.99 -9.57
CA PHE A 359 12.21 5.35 -9.17
C PHE A 359 12.04 5.52 -7.66
N GLY A 360 12.51 6.66 -7.15
CA GLY A 360 12.60 6.91 -5.72
C GLY A 360 13.93 6.49 -5.12
N HIS A 361 14.21 7.00 -3.93
CA HIS A 361 15.42 6.74 -3.15
C HIS A 361 15.03 6.38 -1.73
N SER A 362 15.84 5.53 -1.10
CA SER A 362 15.76 5.29 0.34
C SER A 362 15.89 6.61 1.11
N PRO A 363 15.23 6.74 2.26
CA PRO A 363 15.29 7.99 3.02
C PRO A 363 16.72 8.29 3.48
N MET A 364 17.12 9.56 3.42
CA MET A 364 18.38 10.03 4.02
C MET A 364 18.31 9.95 5.56
N VAL A 365 17.10 10.16 6.11
CA VAL A 365 16.79 10.06 7.53
C VAL A 365 15.52 9.27 7.71
N ASN A 366 15.57 8.18 8.47
CA ASN A 366 14.38 7.40 8.80
C ASN A 366 13.71 7.98 10.04
N PHE A 367 12.56 8.63 9.85
CA PHE A 367 11.76 9.24 10.92
C PHE A 367 10.87 8.25 11.68
N GLU A 368 10.76 7.00 11.21
CA GLU A 368 10.09 5.92 11.94
C GLU A 368 10.99 5.21 12.95
N ASP A 369 12.28 5.50 12.95
CA ASP A 369 13.19 4.96 13.98
C ASP A 369 12.81 5.48 15.37
N LYS A 370 11.91 4.76 16.02
CA LYS A 370 11.43 5.05 17.39
C LYS A 370 12.53 4.94 18.45
N THR A 371 13.67 4.34 18.13
CA THR A 371 14.83 4.25 19.04
C THR A 371 15.60 5.55 19.09
N ASN A 372 15.59 6.35 18.04
CA ASN A 372 16.24 7.67 17.98
C ASN A 372 15.38 8.76 18.63
N LYS A 373 15.30 8.72 19.96
CA LYS A 373 14.47 9.67 20.74
C LYS A 373 14.86 11.14 20.54
N ALA A 374 16.14 11.41 20.27
CA ALA A 374 16.62 12.78 20.02
C ALA A 374 16.04 13.31 18.71
N LEU A 375 16.02 12.52 17.64
CA LEU A 375 15.42 12.87 16.37
C LEU A 375 13.90 13.08 16.51
N GLN A 376 13.21 12.17 17.21
CA GLN A 376 11.77 12.29 17.47
C GLN A 376 11.42 13.59 18.21
N GLN A 377 12.26 14.00 19.16
CA GLN A 377 12.06 15.26 19.85
C GLN A 377 12.32 16.47 18.95
N GLN A 378 13.35 16.44 18.12
CA GLN A 378 13.65 17.50 17.15
C GLN A 378 12.52 17.70 16.15
N VAL A 379 11.90 16.62 15.66
CA VAL A 379 10.71 16.68 14.79
C VAL A 379 9.52 17.31 15.54
N LYS A 380 9.27 16.85 16.77
CA LYS A 380 8.17 17.35 17.60
C LYS A 380 8.31 18.84 17.92
N ASP A 381 9.53 19.31 18.15
CA ASP A 381 9.84 20.71 18.44
C ASP A 381 9.92 21.58 17.16
N GLY A 382 9.76 20.98 15.98
CA GLY A 382 9.87 21.65 14.68
C GLY A 382 11.30 22.05 14.31
N ALA A 383 12.32 21.55 15.03
CA ALA A 383 13.72 21.82 14.72
C ALA A 383 14.20 21.05 13.48
N VAL A 384 13.55 19.92 13.16
CA VAL A 384 13.76 19.14 11.94
C VAL A 384 12.41 18.93 11.27
N ILE A 385 12.33 19.28 9.99
CA ILE A 385 11.14 19.04 9.14
C ILE A 385 11.42 17.83 8.25
N PRO A 386 10.73 16.70 8.45
CA PRO A 386 11.02 15.45 7.73
C PRO A 386 11.03 15.60 6.22
N GLY A 387 10.05 16.29 5.65
CA GLY A 387 9.97 16.53 4.21
C GLY A 387 11.08 17.43 3.63
N GLN A 388 11.82 18.17 4.47
CA GLN A 388 13.01 18.92 4.07
C GLN A 388 14.27 18.09 4.26
N ALA A 389 14.36 17.30 5.32
CA ALA A 389 15.50 16.42 5.58
C ALA A 389 15.60 15.29 4.55
N ASN A 390 14.45 14.82 4.04
CA ASN A 390 14.37 13.93 2.89
C ASN A 390 13.84 14.73 1.68
N PRO A 391 14.70 15.21 0.77
CA PRO A 391 14.27 16.02 -0.36
C PRO A 391 13.32 15.26 -1.29
N PRO A 392 12.66 15.93 -2.25
CA PRO A 392 11.80 15.27 -3.24
C PRO A 392 12.47 14.06 -3.89
N GLY A 393 11.70 12.97 -4.07
CA GLY A 393 12.22 11.72 -4.61
C GLY A 393 12.86 10.79 -3.57
N TYR A 394 13.10 11.23 -2.33
CA TYR A 394 13.49 10.37 -1.21
C TYR A 394 12.26 10.03 -0.38
N PHE A 395 11.86 8.79 -0.41
CA PHE A 395 10.68 8.29 0.31
C PHE A 395 11.05 7.72 1.68
N CYS A 396 10.17 7.97 2.63
CA CYS A 396 10.27 7.43 3.98
C CYS A 396 8.95 6.72 4.33
N SER A 397 8.97 5.39 4.39
CA SER A 397 7.78 4.55 4.47
C SER A 397 6.70 5.00 3.47
N PRO A 398 6.95 4.95 2.16
CA PRO A 398 5.87 5.13 1.21
C PRO A 398 4.90 3.97 1.36
N ASP A 399 3.62 4.25 1.51
CA ASP A 399 2.60 3.25 1.80
C ASP A 399 1.69 3.02 0.58
N ALA A 400 0.72 3.88 0.37
CA ALA A 400 -0.20 3.74 -0.74
C ALA A 400 0.24 4.48 -1.99
N ILE A 401 -0.27 4.01 -3.13
CA ILE A 401 -0.10 4.61 -4.44
C ILE A 401 -1.41 4.59 -5.21
N ALA A 402 -1.73 5.65 -5.91
CA ALA A 402 -2.88 5.73 -6.79
C ALA A 402 -2.50 6.29 -8.16
N ALA A 403 -3.29 5.95 -9.16
CA ALA A 403 -3.09 6.47 -10.51
C ALA A 403 -4.40 6.95 -11.14
N TYR A 404 -4.31 7.97 -11.97
CA TYR A 404 -5.44 8.56 -12.68
C TYR A 404 -5.01 9.05 -14.06
N THR A 405 -5.77 8.69 -15.09
CA THR A 405 -5.56 9.22 -16.44
C THR A 405 -6.56 10.34 -16.72
N ASP A 406 -6.07 11.54 -16.94
CA ASP A 406 -6.86 12.69 -17.33
C ASP A 406 -7.37 12.51 -18.76
N LYS A 407 -8.68 12.35 -18.92
CA LYS A 407 -9.32 12.08 -20.21
C LYS A 407 -9.15 13.21 -21.23
N ALA A 408 -8.94 14.45 -20.77
CA ALA A 408 -8.79 15.59 -21.63
C ALA A 408 -7.39 15.69 -22.26
N SER A 409 -6.34 15.40 -21.48
CA SER A 409 -4.95 15.47 -21.93
C SER A 409 -4.34 14.12 -22.29
N GLY A 410 -4.92 13.01 -21.83
CA GLY A 410 -4.32 11.68 -21.90
C GLY A 410 -3.17 11.45 -20.91
N GLU A 411 -2.81 12.44 -20.10
CA GLU A 411 -1.73 12.33 -19.12
C GLU A 411 -2.19 11.49 -17.93
N SER A 412 -1.30 10.61 -17.45
CA SER A 412 -1.55 9.87 -16.22
C SER A 412 -0.72 10.44 -15.08
N TYR A 413 -1.37 10.66 -13.94
CA TYR A 413 -0.78 11.08 -12.69
C TYR A 413 -0.65 9.89 -11.75
N ILE A 414 0.48 9.74 -11.11
CA ILE A 414 0.80 8.71 -10.13
C ILE A 414 1.10 9.41 -8.81
N ALA A 415 0.29 9.18 -7.78
CA ALA A 415 0.41 9.80 -6.47
C ALA A 415 0.82 8.76 -5.42
N ILE A 416 1.76 9.10 -4.58
CA ILE A 416 2.33 8.25 -3.52
C ILE A 416 2.14 8.95 -2.17
N ALA A 417 1.65 8.23 -1.17
CA ALA A 417 1.68 8.65 0.22
C ALA A 417 3.09 8.42 0.78
N ASP A 418 3.81 9.49 1.08
CA ASP A 418 5.17 9.49 1.63
C ASP A 418 5.08 9.72 3.15
N GLN A 419 4.73 8.63 3.86
CA GLN A 419 4.13 8.62 5.18
C GLN A 419 4.97 9.36 6.22
N CYS A 420 6.20 8.94 6.45
CA CYS A 420 7.02 9.56 7.48
C CYS A 420 7.72 10.86 7.04
N ASN A 421 7.52 11.27 5.79
CA ASN A 421 7.83 12.62 5.30
C ASN A 421 6.63 13.57 5.35
N TYR A 422 5.46 13.10 5.81
CA TYR A 422 4.23 13.88 6.00
C TYR A 422 3.80 14.66 4.75
N ARG A 423 3.86 14.01 3.58
CA ARG A 423 3.57 14.63 2.28
C ARG A 423 3.07 13.61 1.26
N LEU A 424 2.60 14.10 0.12
CA LEU A 424 2.33 13.28 -1.05
C LEU A 424 3.30 13.65 -2.16
N ALA A 425 3.79 12.67 -2.91
CA ALA A 425 4.59 12.89 -4.11
C ALA A 425 3.76 12.50 -5.34
N VAL A 426 3.69 13.37 -6.34
CA VAL A 426 2.95 13.13 -7.57
C VAL A 426 3.89 13.16 -8.77
N TYR A 427 3.79 12.13 -9.62
CA TYR A 427 4.56 12.00 -10.86
C TYR A 427 3.63 12.02 -12.06
N ARG A 428 4.15 12.39 -13.24
CA ARG A 428 3.46 12.22 -14.52
C ARG A 428 4.03 11.03 -15.25
N TRP A 429 3.15 10.28 -15.88
CA TRP A 429 3.58 9.14 -16.69
C TRP A 429 4.50 9.56 -17.83
N SER A 430 4.23 10.69 -18.50
CA SER A 430 5.06 11.20 -19.58
C SER A 430 6.53 11.44 -19.16
N ASP A 431 6.76 11.90 -17.92
CA ASP A 431 8.11 12.11 -17.39
C ASP A 431 8.79 10.78 -17.06
N ILE A 432 8.06 9.84 -16.44
CA ILE A 432 8.54 8.48 -16.15
C ILE A 432 8.91 7.77 -17.44
N ALA A 433 8.00 7.72 -18.42
CA ALA A 433 8.20 7.05 -19.70
C ALA A 433 9.41 7.61 -20.48
N LYS A 434 9.58 8.93 -20.47
CA LYS A 434 10.75 9.58 -21.07
C LYS A 434 12.06 9.14 -20.39
N ALA A 435 12.07 9.03 -19.07
CA ALA A 435 13.24 8.61 -18.29
C ALA A 435 13.54 7.11 -18.43
N MET A 436 12.52 6.27 -18.71
CA MET A 436 12.68 4.84 -18.98
C MET A 436 13.31 4.53 -20.34
N THR A 437 13.17 5.39 -21.34
CA THR A 437 13.57 5.14 -22.74
C THR A 437 15.01 4.64 -22.91
N PRO A 438 16.03 5.13 -22.18
CA PRO A 438 17.40 4.62 -22.28
C PRO A 438 17.52 3.15 -21.84
N ASN A 439 16.77 2.72 -20.85
CA ASN A 439 16.82 1.37 -20.28
C ASN A 439 16.16 0.35 -21.22
N VAL A 440 15.03 0.71 -21.83
CA VAL A 440 14.30 -0.12 -22.79
C VAL A 440 15.08 -0.30 -24.08
N ALA A 441 15.77 0.74 -24.57
CA ALA A 441 16.62 0.66 -25.75
C ALA A 441 17.81 -0.28 -25.55
N ALA A 442 18.41 -0.30 -24.37
CA ALA A 442 19.50 -1.22 -24.03
C ALA A 442 19.05 -2.70 -24.00
N ALA A 443 17.82 -2.98 -23.58
CA ALA A 443 17.25 -4.33 -23.57
C ALA A 443 16.86 -4.81 -24.99
N ALA A 444 16.46 -3.91 -25.88
CA ALA A 444 16.07 -4.25 -27.26
C ALA A 444 17.25 -4.62 -28.17
N HIS A 445 18.48 -4.26 -27.81
CA HIS A 445 19.69 -4.60 -28.56
C HIS A 445 20.27 -5.98 -28.25
N VAL A 446 19.67 -6.79 -27.38
CA VAL A 446 20.01 -8.20 -27.24
C VAL A 446 19.30 -8.96 -28.37
N SER A 447 19.92 -8.99 -29.56
CA SER A 447 19.46 -9.79 -30.69
C SER A 447 19.26 -11.24 -30.25
N PRO A 448 18.20 -11.93 -30.72
CA PRO A 448 18.07 -13.37 -30.51
C PRO A 448 19.30 -14.06 -31.09
N ALA A 449 19.93 -14.90 -30.30
CA ALA A 449 21.05 -15.71 -30.75
C ALA A 449 20.65 -16.45 -32.05
N GLU A 450 21.43 -16.30 -33.10
CA GLU A 450 21.23 -17.06 -34.36
C GLU A 450 21.11 -18.56 -34.04
N PRO A 451 20.13 -19.26 -34.61
CA PRO A 451 20.02 -20.69 -34.44
C PRO A 451 21.30 -21.35 -34.99
N ALA A 452 22.00 -22.09 -34.17
CA ALA A 452 23.23 -22.82 -34.51
C ALA A 452 23.07 -23.54 -35.84
N GLY A 453 23.85 -23.11 -36.82
CA GLY A 453 23.82 -23.65 -38.18
C GLY A 453 24.03 -25.14 -38.17
N LYS A 454 23.12 -25.89 -38.79
CA LYS A 454 23.23 -27.30 -39.05
C LYS A 454 24.51 -27.54 -39.85
N GLY A 455 25.55 -28.15 -39.22
CA GLY A 455 26.76 -28.55 -39.86
C GLY A 455 26.49 -29.54 -41.02
N GLY A 456 26.72 -29.06 -42.24
CA GLY A 456 26.62 -29.86 -43.44
C GLY A 456 27.72 -30.92 -43.49
N GLY A 457 27.38 -32.17 -43.18
CA GLY A 457 28.26 -33.30 -43.33
C GLY A 457 28.57 -33.56 -44.80
N LYS A 458 29.80 -33.24 -45.27
CA LYS A 458 30.31 -33.66 -46.58
C LYS A 458 30.52 -35.18 -46.57
N LYS A 459 29.67 -35.95 -47.29
CA LYS A 459 29.92 -37.32 -47.66
C LYS A 459 31.02 -37.35 -48.68
N LYS A 460 32.21 -37.92 -48.34
CA LYS A 460 33.24 -38.31 -49.27
C LYS A 460 32.81 -39.62 -50.03
N GLY A 461 32.56 -39.47 -51.32
CA GLY A 461 32.33 -40.58 -52.20
C GLY A 461 33.61 -41.34 -52.40
N LYS A 462 33.64 -42.67 -52.12
CA LYS A 462 34.67 -43.62 -52.56
C LYS A 462 34.39 -43.96 -54.00
N LYS A 463 35.31 -43.65 -54.91
CA LYS A 463 35.42 -44.25 -56.22
C LYS A 463 36.05 -45.63 -56.05
N ASN A 464 35.38 -46.71 -56.49
CA ASN A 464 35.98 -48.00 -56.77
C ASN A 464 36.20 -48.12 -58.29
N ASN A 465 37.44 -48.28 -58.64
CA ASN A 465 37.84 -48.84 -59.94
C ASN A 465 37.87 -50.36 -59.83
N LYS A 466 37.10 -50.99 -60.58
CA LYS A 466 37.20 -52.11 -61.56
C LYS A 466 35.84 -52.73 -61.72
#